data_090873abdb4b6e8931495d6ca5977374
#
_entry.id   090873abdb4b6e8931495d6ca5977374
#
_cell.length_a   1.000
_cell.length_b   1.000
_cell.length_c   1.000
_cell.angle_alpha   90.00
_cell.angle_beta   90.00
_cell.angle_gamma   90.00
#
_symmetry.space_group_name_H-M   'P 1'
#
loop_
_entity.id
_entity.type
_entity.pdbx_description
1 polymer ?
#
loop_
_entity_poly.entity_id
_entity_poly.type
_entity_poly.pdbx_seq_one_letter_code
_entity_poly.pdbx_strand_id
1 'polypeptide(L)'
;MADRKEIIARTNIIRANSGSTYKSLVPVFNDKNFDLKIIESAVIDNPIARNEYINGLFNMIGKTTTTGLEYDIINPFAKKYTDGFENGAYERELAVDLVDEVEYQFTESAIAEMFKLHLPTVAQAFHKITRQVRFPITIAYNELRLAFENETSYGDFVTKFDKILIESNKAKEYEYSRDLLISTANRGYMPLIELDNDVTDSDSADAFIKAVKKLVAHFPFVGTQGTQISNMDTDLAIKTWCPKDKAEIYIDTDVQVELDVEMLAKAFNKSYVELQNSTYEFDTLGFTRINTAAEGEEPVYKYYKNLAIVADERFVRIRNVLKEMWDTKLTTVMAYNKDYHVWQSYSTSPFVRGFAVVVEVEETDIPEGYFDNLTETTTDTDAVSELTNEP
;
A
#
# COMPACT_ATOMS: atom_id res chain seq x y z
N MET A 1 -3.65 20.66 -23.93
CA MET A 1 -4.26 21.97 -23.62
C MET A 1 -5.53 21.74 -22.87
N ALA A 2 -5.70 22.33 -21.67
CA ALA A 2 -6.92 22.20 -20.91
C ALA A 2 -8.09 22.86 -21.68
N ASP A 3 -9.25 22.18 -21.74
CA ASP A 3 -10.45 22.75 -22.36
C ASP A 3 -10.92 23.95 -21.53
N ARG A 4 -11.39 25.03 -22.20
CA ARG A 4 -11.90 26.24 -21.55
C ARG A 4 -12.97 25.92 -20.50
N LYS A 5 -13.83 24.93 -20.75
CA LYS A 5 -14.85 24.46 -19.80
C LYS A 5 -14.23 23.86 -18.55
N GLU A 6 -13.15 23.12 -18.70
CA GLU A 6 -12.41 22.55 -17.58
C GLU A 6 -11.76 23.63 -16.72
N ILE A 7 -11.15 24.67 -17.35
CA ILE A 7 -10.58 25.82 -16.64
C ILE A 7 -11.66 26.53 -15.80
N ILE A 8 -12.83 26.80 -16.38
CA ILE A 8 -13.96 27.43 -15.69
C ILE A 8 -14.43 26.57 -14.52
N ALA A 9 -14.59 25.26 -14.72
CA ALA A 9 -15.00 24.34 -13.67
C ALA A 9 -14.01 24.33 -12.49
N ARG A 10 -12.72 24.23 -12.76
CA ARG A 10 -11.65 24.27 -11.74
C ARG A 10 -11.63 25.60 -11.00
N THR A 11 -11.77 26.72 -11.72
CA THR A 11 -11.83 28.07 -11.11
C THR A 11 -13.02 28.22 -10.16
N ASN A 12 -14.18 27.68 -10.52
CA ASN A 12 -15.37 27.71 -9.66
C ASN A 12 -15.20 26.80 -8.42
N ILE A 13 -14.48 25.68 -8.52
CA ILE A 13 -14.14 24.83 -7.39
C ILE A 13 -13.19 25.58 -6.43
N ILE A 14 -12.16 26.24 -6.96
CA ILE A 14 -11.24 27.07 -6.16
C ILE A 14 -12.05 28.14 -5.43
N ARG A 15 -12.92 28.86 -6.15
CA ARG A 15 -13.80 29.85 -5.55
C ARG A 15 -14.67 29.28 -4.43
N ALA A 16 -15.28 28.12 -4.64
CA ALA A 16 -16.13 27.46 -3.64
C ALA A 16 -15.36 27.11 -2.36
N ASN A 17 -14.08 26.81 -2.47
CA ASN A 17 -13.18 26.47 -1.37
C ASN A 17 -12.41 27.66 -0.78
N SER A 18 -12.49 28.85 -1.39
CA SER A 18 -11.84 30.09 -0.92
C SER A 18 -12.67 30.78 0.16
N GLY A 19 -12.08 31.78 0.81
CA GLY A 19 -12.72 32.58 1.85
C GLY A 19 -13.74 33.60 1.29
N SER A 20 -14.35 34.36 2.20
CA SER A 20 -15.43 35.31 1.89
C SER A 20 -14.96 36.51 1.06
N THR A 21 -13.72 36.97 1.29
CA THR A 21 -13.17 38.13 0.58
C THR A 21 -12.99 37.83 -0.91
N TYR A 22 -12.40 36.68 -1.22
CA TYR A 22 -12.22 36.23 -2.60
C TYR A 22 -13.57 35.98 -3.28
N LYS A 23 -14.53 35.35 -2.58
CA LYS A 23 -15.90 35.13 -3.09
C LYS A 23 -16.65 36.39 -3.41
N SER A 24 -16.42 37.48 -2.69
CA SER A 24 -17.05 38.77 -2.95
C SER A 24 -16.48 39.49 -4.18
N LEU A 25 -15.20 39.31 -4.47
CA LEU A 25 -14.48 39.92 -5.60
C LEU A 25 -14.65 39.16 -6.90
N VAL A 26 -14.71 37.82 -6.82
CA VAL A 26 -14.74 36.93 -7.97
C VAL A 26 -16.12 36.26 -8.10
N PRO A 27 -16.89 36.52 -9.18
CA PRO A 27 -18.19 35.87 -9.37
C PRO A 27 -18.07 34.39 -9.74
N VAL A 28 -19.19 33.67 -9.76
CA VAL A 28 -19.27 32.35 -10.38
C VAL A 28 -19.17 32.49 -11.88
N PHE A 29 -18.21 31.79 -12.50
CA PHE A 29 -17.96 31.88 -13.93
C PHE A 29 -18.78 30.85 -14.72
N ASN A 30 -19.12 31.27 -15.95
CA ASN A 30 -19.68 30.41 -16.99
C ASN A 30 -18.99 30.77 -18.33
N ASP A 31 -19.30 30.08 -19.42
CA ASP A 31 -18.69 30.32 -20.73
C ASP A 31 -18.84 31.76 -21.25
N LYS A 32 -19.84 32.54 -20.76
CA LYS A 32 -20.11 33.88 -21.21
C LYS A 32 -19.46 34.97 -20.38
N ASN A 33 -19.21 34.71 -19.09
CA ASN A 33 -18.70 35.72 -18.16
C ASN A 33 -17.30 35.45 -17.64
N PHE A 34 -16.62 34.40 -18.14
CA PHE A 34 -15.25 34.10 -17.73
C PHE A 34 -14.29 35.17 -18.23
N ASP A 35 -13.68 35.86 -17.27
CA ASP A 35 -12.66 36.88 -17.51
C ASP A 35 -11.52 36.72 -16.50
N LEU A 36 -10.35 36.42 -17.04
CA LEU A 36 -9.13 36.20 -16.27
C LEU A 36 -8.68 37.45 -15.49
N LYS A 37 -8.95 38.66 -16.03
CA LYS A 37 -8.59 39.93 -15.39
C LYS A 37 -9.30 40.15 -14.05
N ILE A 38 -10.50 39.63 -13.89
CA ILE A 38 -11.23 39.70 -12.60
C ILE A 38 -10.47 38.85 -11.54
N ILE A 39 -9.99 37.69 -11.92
CA ILE A 39 -9.22 36.82 -11.03
C ILE A 39 -7.87 37.44 -10.74
N GLU A 40 -7.19 37.96 -11.80
CA GLU A 40 -5.91 38.63 -11.69
C GLU A 40 -5.99 39.82 -10.70
N SER A 41 -6.92 40.73 -10.91
CA SER A 41 -7.09 41.87 -10.01
C SER A 41 -7.41 41.45 -8.57
N ALA A 42 -8.30 40.48 -8.36
CA ALA A 42 -8.61 39.98 -7.04
C ALA A 42 -7.39 39.37 -6.32
N VAL A 43 -6.50 38.66 -7.06
CA VAL A 43 -5.37 37.95 -6.49
C VAL A 43 -4.12 38.83 -6.38
N ILE A 44 -3.86 39.70 -7.40
CA ILE A 44 -2.65 40.53 -7.43
C ILE A 44 -2.82 41.74 -6.53
N ASP A 45 -3.96 42.44 -6.60
CA ASP A 45 -4.18 43.71 -5.92
C ASP A 45 -4.61 43.58 -4.46
N ASN A 46 -5.21 42.43 -4.08
CA ASN A 46 -5.73 42.22 -2.73
C ASN A 46 -5.01 41.09 -2.00
N PRO A 47 -4.16 41.38 -0.98
CA PRO A 47 -3.39 40.37 -0.25
C PRO A 47 -4.26 39.35 0.50
N ILE A 48 -5.45 39.75 0.99
CA ILE A 48 -6.37 38.87 1.70
C ILE A 48 -7.00 37.89 0.71
N ALA A 49 -7.55 38.42 -0.39
CA ALA A 49 -8.15 37.59 -1.43
C ALA A 49 -7.13 36.62 -2.07
N ARG A 50 -5.88 37.05 -2.21
CA ARG A 50 -4.75 36.19 -2.64
C ARG A 50 -4.54 34.99 -1.72
N ASN A 51 -4.48 35.22 -0.40
CA ASN A 51 -4.33 34.14 0.56
C ASN A 51 -5.52 33.18 0.50
N GLU A 52 -6.73 33.71 0.41
CA GLU A 52 -7.94 32.92 0.29
C GLU A 52 -8.01 32.13 -1.03
N TYR A 53 -7.52 32.70 -2.14
CA TYR A 53 -7.39 32.01 -3.43
C TYR A 53 -6.41 30.82 -3.33
N ILE A 54 -5.20 31.06 -2.78
CA ILE A 54 -4.20 30.02 -2.61
C ILE A 54 -4.73 28.90 -1.71
N ASN A 55 -5.39 29.24 -0.61
CA ASN A 55 -6.03 28.25 0.26
C ASN A 55 -7.12 27.46 -0.48
N GLY A 56 -7.93 28.14 -1.31
CA GLY A 56 -8.95 27.51 -2.15
C GLY A 56 -8.35 26.54 -3.18
N LEU A 57 -7.24 26.92 -3.80
CA LEU A 57 -6.48 26.08 -4.73
C LEU A 57 -5.99 24.80 -4.05
N PHE A 58 -5.34 24.90 -2.88
CA PHE A 58 -4.85 23.76 -2.16
C PHE A 58 -5.94 22.87 -1.54
N ASN A 59 -7.05 23.47 -1.08
CA ASN A 59 -8.22 22.71 -0.64
C ASN A 59 -8.88 21.94 -1.80
N MET A 60 -8.81 22.46 -3.01
CA MET A 60 -9.22 21.74 -4.21
C MET A 60 -8.34 20.50 -4.44
N ILE A 61 -7.02 20.65 -4.36
CA ILE A 61 -6.06 19.54 -4.47
C ILE A 61 -6.34 18.48 -3.39
N GLY A 62 -6.52 18.89 -2.13
CA GLY A 62 -6.85 18.00 -1.03
C GLY A 62 -8.12 17.20 -1.27
N LYS A 63 -9.19 17.83 -1.79
CA LYS A 63 -10.44 17.16 -2.15
C LYS A 63 -10.28 16.22 -3.35
N THR A 64 -9.46 16.58 -4.33
CA THR A 64 -9.19 15.75 -5.49
C THR A 64 -8.42 14.48 -5.10
N THR A 65 -7.52 14.54 -4.12
CA THR A 65 -6.84 13.34 -3.60
C THR A 65 -7.79 12.34 -2.94
N THR A 66 -8.93 12.78 -2.40
CA THR A 66 -9.90 11.89 -1.77
C THR A 66 -10.94 11.31 -2.74
N THR A 67 -11.15 11.94 -3.90
CA THR A 67 -12.23 11.55 -4.85
C THR A 67 -11.74 11.16 -6.24
N GLY A 68 -10.52 11.52 -6.64
CA GLY A 68 -10.04 11.40 -8.00
C GLY A 68 -8.88 10.42 -8.15
N LEU A 69 -9.18 9.17 -8.41
CA LEU A 69 -8.20 8.13 -8.75
C LEU A 69 -8.20 7.86 -10.28
N GLU A 70 -8.34 8.90 -11.09
CA GLU A 70 -8.35 8.78 -12.56
C GLU A 70 -6.97 8.89 -13.21
N TYR A 71 -5.88 8.76 -12.48
CA TYR A 71 -4.53 8.84 -13.02
C TYR A 71 -3.83 7.50 -12.97
N ASP A 72 -3.26 7.11 -14.12
CA ASP A 72 -2.71 5.80 -14.44
C ASP A 72 -1.35 5.46 -13.78
N ILE A 73 -1.05 5.97 -12.60
CA ILE A 73 0.05 5.34 -11.85
C ILE A 73 -0.49 4.01 -11.33
N ILE A 74 0.06 2.93 -11.87
CA ILE A 74 -0.26 1.58 -11.48
C ILE A 74 0.16 1.41 -10.01
N ASN A 75 -0.82 1.41 -9.11
CA ASN A 75 -0.63 0.95 -7.76
C ASN A 75 -1.54 -0.25 -7.53
N PRO A 76 -0.98 -1.48 -7.53
CA PRO A 76 -1.75 -2.70 -7.35
C PRO A 76 -2.60 -2.68 -6.07
N PHE A 77 -2.12 -2.00 -5.04
CA PHE A 77 -2.81 -1.89 -3.76
C PHE A 77 -3.79 -0.72 -3.64
N ALA A 78 -4.08 0.00 -4.72
CA ALA A 78 -5.00 1.14 -4.66
C ALA A 78 -6.35 0.82 -3.98
N LYS A 79 -6.86 -0.40 -4.18
CA LYS A 79 -8.10 -0.89 -3.57
C LYS A 79 -7.96 -1.29 -2.09
N LYS A 80 -6.75 -1.45 -1.58
CA LYS A 80 -6.46 -1.87 -0.20
C LYS A 80 -6.29 -0.71 0.77
N TYR A 81 -6.23 0.52 0.24
CA TYR A 81 -6.19 1.72 1.08
C TYR A 81 -7.56 1.94 1.72
N THR A 82 -7.61 1.78 3.02
CA THR A 82 -8.80 2.04 3.82
C THR A 82 -8.53 3.14 4.83
N ASP A 83 -9.57 3.82 5.30
CA ASP A 83 -9.42 4.82 6.35
C ASP A 83 -8.94 4.16 7.64
N GLY A 84 -8.02 4.84 8.30
CA GLY A 84 -7.29 4.31 9.43
C GLY A 84 -7.89 4.67 10.79
N PHE A 85 -7.04 4.68 11.80
CA PHE A 85 -7.43 4.86 13.20
C PHE A 85 -7.98 6.27 13.44
N GLU A 86 -9.17 6.37 13.93
CA GLU A 86 -9.75 7.67 14.27
C GLU A 86 -9.10 8.26 15.53
N ASN A 87 -8.64 7.41 16.48
CA ASN A 87 -8.05 7.84 17.74
C ASN A 87 -6.99 6.84 18.22
N GLY A 88 -5.75 7.00 17.83
CA GLY A 88 -4.69 6.16 18.40
C GLY A 88 -3.42 6.08 17.53
N ALA A 89 -2.34 5.60 18.12
CA ALA A 89 -1.07 5.40 17.44
C ALA A 89 -0.94 4.02 16.79
N TYR A 90 -1.89 3.12 17.03
CA TYR A 90 -1.86 1.73 16.53
C TYR A 90 -3.26 1.13 16.39
N GLU A 91 -3.40 0.18 15.47
CA GLU A 91 -4.56 -0.72 15.31
C GLU A 91 -4.21 -2.08 15.92
N ARG A 92 -5.11 -2.63 16.74
CA ARG A 92 -4.94 -3.97 17.30
C ARG A 92 -5.70 -4.98 16.46
N GLU A 93 -5.01 -6.00 15.97
CA GLU A 93 -5.58 -7.17 15.35
C GLU A 93 -5.65 -8.32 16.36
N LEU A 94 -6.80 -8.99 16.43
CA LEU A 94 -7.01 -10.15 17.28
C LEU A 94 -7.30 -11.36 16.39
N ALA A 95 -6.64 -12.47 16.68
CA ALA A 95 -6.94 -13.75 16.08
C ALA A 95 -7.26 -14.76 17.18
N VAL A 96 -8.29 -15.58 16.95
CA VAL A 96 -8.76 -16.60 17.87
C VAL A 96 -8.64 -17.94 17.18
N ASP A 97 -7.99 -18.90 17.81
CA ASP A 97 -7.88 -20.25 17.26
C ASP A 97 -9.19 -21.03 17.37
N LEU A 98 -9.31 -22.07 16.53
CA LEU A 98 -10.42 -22.99 16.58
C LEU A 98 -10.32 -23.86 17.85
N VAL A 99 -11.44 -24.10 18.48
CA VAL A 99 -11.51 -24.98 19.66
C VAL A 99 -11.44 -26.43 19.21
N ASP A 100 -10.61 -27.22 19.86
CA ASP A 100 -10.52 -28.65 19.60
C ASP A 100 -11.70 -29.41 20.20
N GLU A 101 -12.10 -30.52 19.57
CA GLU A 101 -13.14 -31.40 20.07
C GLU A 101 -12.66 -32.21 21.29
N VAL A 102 -13.56 -32.46 22.23
CA VAL A 102 -13.33 -33.31 23.39
C VAL A 102 -14.21 -34.53 23.26
N GLU A 103 -13.63 -35.74 23.33
CA GLU A 103 -14.37 -36.96 23.27
C GLU A 103 -15.28 -37.12 24.50
N TYR A 104 -16.50 -37.61 24.27
CA TYR A 104 -17.44 -37.95 25.34
C TYR A 104 -16.93 -39.16 26.12
N GLN A 105 -16.62 -38.96 27.41
CA GLN A 105 -16.27 -40.04 28.32
C GLN A 105 -17.39 -40.25 29.31
N PHE A 106 -17.86 -41.54 29.46
CA PHE A 106 -18.90 -41.90 30.40
C PHE A 106 -18.29 -42.52 31.68
N THR A 107 -17.26 -41.89 32.23
CA THR A 107 -16.51 -42.35 33.39
C THR A 107 -16.54 -41.31 34.52
N GLU A 108 -16.14 -41.69 35.74
CA GLU A 108 -16.06 -40.75 36.87
C GLU A 108 -15.11 -39.57 36.59
N SER A 109 -14.11 -39.72 35.71
CA SER A 109 -13.26 -38.63 35.24
C SER A 109 -14.01 -37.56 34.41
N ALA A 110 -15.14 -37.90 33.80
CA ALA A 110 -15.98 -36.96 33.08
C ALA A 110 -16.60 -35.88 33.99
N ILE A 111 -16.78 -36.18 35.27
CA ILE A 111 -17.30 -35.23 36.26
C ILE A 111 -16.23 -34.15 36.54
N ALA A 112 -14.95 -34.51 36.56
CA ALA A 112 -13.84 -33.56 36.73
C ALA A 112 -13.67 -32.65 35.51
N GLU A 113 -13.95 -33.15 34.30
CA GLU A 113 -13.89 -32.34 33.06
C GLU A 113 -15.06 -31.36 32.94
N MET A 114 -16.22 -31.62 33.56
CA MET A 114 -17.34 -30.66 33.55
C MET A 114 -17.00 -29.31 34.17
N PHE A 115 -15.98 -29.23 35.00
CA PHE A 115 -15.52 -28.00 35.67
C PHE A 115 -14.23 -27.46 35.10
N LYS A 116 -13.68 -28.09 34.05
CA LYS A 116 -12.47 -27.61 33.37
C LYS A 116 -12.77 -26.39 32.50
N LEU A 117 -12.03 -25.35 32.68
CA LEU A 117 -12.11 -24.17 31.83
C LEU A 117 -11.42 -24.46 30.49
N HIS A 118 -12.16 -24.37 29.40
CA HIS A 118 -11.65 -24.46 28.04
C HIS A 118 -11.58 -23.05 27.46
N LEU A 119 -10.43 -22.37 27.61
CA LEU A 119 -10.22 -21.05 27.07
C LEU A 119 -9.66 -21.16 25.65
N PRO A 120 -10.19 -20.41 24.67
CA PRO A 120 -9.62 -20.38 23.34
C PRO A 120 -8.25 -19.68 23.37
N THR A 121 -7.33 -20.15 22.55
CA THR A 121 -6.06 -19.45 22.30
C THR A 121 -6.34 -18.17 21.53
N VAL A 122 -5.88 -17.03 22.07
CA VAL A 122 -6.04 -15.72 21.45
C VAL A 122 -4.68 -15.09 21.28
N ALA A 123 -4.34 -14.74 20.04
CA ALA A 123 -3.15 -13.98 19.73
C ALA A 123 -3.52 -12.56 19.29
N GLN A 124 -2.63 -11.62 19.51
CA GLN A 124 -2.82 -10.21 19.11
C GLN A 124 -1.60 -9.66 18.41
N ALA A 125 -1.84 -8.78 17.44
CA ALA A 125 -0.82 -8.02 16.76
C ALA A 125 -1.17 -6.53 16.77
N PHE A 126 -0.15 -5.69 16.76
CA PHE A 126 -0.31 -4.23 16.75
C PHE A 126 0.28 -3.66 15.47
N HIS A 127 -0.52 -2.90 14.73
CA HIS A 127 -0.12 -2.23 13.50
C HIS A 127 0.07 -0.74 13.78
N LYS A 128 1.30 -0.25 13.60
CA LYS A 128 1.68 1.14 13.87
C LYS A 128 1.70 1.97 12.59
N ILE A 129 1.79 3.29 12.73
CA ILE A 129 2.04 4.20 11.62
C ILE A 129 3.50 4.01 11.18
N THR A 130 3.70 3.57 9.93
CA THR A 130 5.03 3.29 9.37
C THR A 130 5.54 4.41 8.46
N ARG A 131 4.63 5.20 7.89
CA ARG A 131 4.97 6.29 6.99
C ARG A 131 4.42 7.60 7.52
N GLN A 132 5.33 8.56 7.82
CA GLN A 132 5.00 9.92 8.20
C GLN A 132 5.82 10.87 7.34
N VAL A 133 5.23 11.38 6.27
CA VAL A 133 5.93 12.19 5.29
C VAL A 133 5.20 13.49 5.00
N ARG A 134 5.93 14.46 4.46
CA ARG A 134 5.38 15.68 3.91
C ARG A 134 5.90 15.92 2.51
N PHE A 135 5.05 16.46 1.64
CA PHE A 135 5.41 16.93 0.32
C PHE A 135 5.36 18.47 0.34
N PRO A 136 6.51 19.15 0.41
CA PRO A 136 6.55 20.60 0.39
C PRO A 136 6.42 21.11 -1.05
N ILE A 137 5.63 22.16 -1.24
CA ILE A 137 5.57 22.91 -2.49
C ILE A 137 5.60 24.41 -2.20
N THR A 138 6.43 25.14 -2.94
CA THR A 138 6.58 26.59 -2.79
C THR A 138 6.05 27.27 -4.03
N ILE A 139 5.18 28.27 -3.84
CA ILE A 139 4.67 29.12 -4.91
C ILE A 139 5.30 30.50 -4.75
N ALA A 140 6.19 30.84 -5.68
CA ALA A 140 6.75 32.18 -5.75
C ALA A 140 5.72 33.18 -6.29
N TYR A 141 5.72 34.41 -5.75
CA TYR A 141 4.82 35.47 -6.22
C TYR A 141 4.95 35.76 -7.71
N ASN A 142 6.16 35.69 -8.24
CA ASN A 142 6.41 35.91 -9.67
C ASN A 142 5.77 34.83 -10.55
N GLU A 143 5.77 33.56 -10.12
CA GLU A 143 5.12 32.47 -10.85
C GLU A 143 3.60 32.65 -10.85
N LEU A 144 3.03 33.04 -9.70
CA LEU A 144 1.62 33.35 -9.61
C LEU A 144 1.23 34.50 -10.56
N ARG A 145 2.06 35.55 -10.66
CA ARG A 145 1.83 36.66 -11.58
C ARG A 145 1.91 36.25 -13.04
N LEU A 146 2.89 35.42 -13.42
CA LEU A 146 3.02 34.90 -14.78
C LEU A 146 1.86 33.99 -15.18
N ALA A 147 1.27 33.26 -14.22
CA ALA A 147 0.12 32.41 -14.48
C ALA A 147 -1.11 33.19 -14.99
N PHE A 148 -1.24 34.48 -14.63
CA PHE A 148 -2.35 35.31 -15.09
C PHE A 148 -2.10 36.02 -16.42
N GLU A 149 -0.99 35.75 -17.11
CA GLU A 149 -0.65 36.39 -18.37
C GLU A 149 -1.66 36.04 -19.49
N ASN A 150 -2.17 34.81 -19.50
CA ASN A 150 -3.24 34.36 -20.40
C ASN A 150 -4.01 33.17 -19.84
N GLU A 151 -5.17 32.84 -20.41
CA GLU A 151 -6.04 31.73 -19.97
C GLU A 151 -5.32 30.37 -20.01
N THR A 152 -4.46 30.13 -21.01
CA THR A 152 -3.73 28.87 -21.15
C THR A 152 -2.69 28.71 -20.02
N SER A 153 -1.90 29.74 -19.75
CA SER A 153 -0.92 29.75 -18.67
C SER A 153 -1.58 29.54 -17.29
N TYR A 154 -2.73 30.16 -17.09
CA TYR A 154 -3.51 29.97 -15.86
C TYR A 154 -4.04 28.54 -15.71
N GLY A 155 -4.60 27.98 -16.79
CA GLY A 155 -5.07 26.59 -16.80
C GLY A 155 -3.96 25.58 -16.54
N ASP A 156 -2.81 25.77 -17.18
CA ASP A 156 -1.64 24.93 -17.01
C ASP A 156 -1.07 25.03 -15.58
N PHE A 157 -1.04 26.23 -15.01
CA PHE A 157 -0.63 26.46 -13.62
C PHE A 157 -1.48 25.68 -12.63
N VAL A 158 -2.83 25.84 -12.70
CA VAL A 158 -3.76 25.13 -11.81
C VAL A 158 -3.65 23.62 -11.98
N THR A 159 -3.59 23.14 -13.23
CA THR A 159 -3.44 21.70 -13.54
C THR A 159 -2.13 21.13 -13.03
N LYS A 160 -1.03 21.87 -13.14
CA LYS A 160 0.29 21.44 -12.68
C LYS A 160 0.32 21.21 -11.18
N PHE A 161 -0.27 22.09 -10.38
CA PHE A 161 -0.35 21.91 -8.93
C PHE A 161 -1.21 20.74 -8.53
N ASP A 162 -2.36 20.54 -9.19
CA ASP A 162 -3.21 19.37 -8.97
C ASP A 162 -2.44 18.06 -9.17
N LYS A 163 -1.70 17.98 -10.28
CA LYS A 163 -1.01 16.75 -10.67
C LYS A 163 0.21 16.44 -9.81
N ILE A 164 1.09 17.41 -9.56
CA ILE A 164 2.39 17.18 -8.91
C ILE A 164 2.25 16.48 -7.57
N LEU A 165 1.40 17.00 -6.67
CA LEU A 165 1.28 16.46 -5.31
C LEU A 165 0.63 15.07 -5.32
N ILE A 166 -0.41 14.91 -6.15
CA ILE A 166 -1.13 13.63 -6.27
C ILE A 166 -0.21 12.54 -6.84
N GLU A 167 0.46 12.85 -7.95
CA GLU A 167 1.34 11.88 -8.63
C GLU A 167 2.57 11.56 -7.79
N SER A 168 3.17 12.55 -7.12
CA SER A 168 4.30 12.32 -6.21
C SER A 168 3.93 11.39 -5.05
N ASN A 169 2.74 11.60 -4.44
CA ASN A 169 2.29 10.71 -3.38
C ASN A 169 2.00 9.30 -3.90
N LYS A 170 1.33 9.16 -5.05
CA LYS A 170 1.03 7.84 -5.64
C LYS A 170 2.28 7.06 -6.01
N ALA A 171 3.29 7.72 -6.59
CA ALA A 171 4.56 7.09 -6.90
C ALA A 171 5.21 6.52 -5.62
N LYS A 172 5.20 7.30 -4.54
CA LYS A 172 5.73 6.84 -3.26
C LYS A 172 4.84 5.77 -2.59
N GLU A 173 3.53 5.86 -2.70
CA GLU A 173 2.62 4.80 -2.24
C GLU A 173 2.91 3.47 -2.93
N TYR A 174 3.25 3.48 -4.22
CA TYR A 174 3.66 2.29 -4.96
C TYR A 174 4.98 1.72 -4.41
N GLU A 175 6.02 2.54 -4.25
CA GLU A 175 7.31 2.12 -3.69
C GLU A 175 7.13 1.47 -2.29
N TYR A 176 6.40 2.12 -1.38
CA TYR A 176 6.13 1.58 -0.04
C TYR A 176 5.35 0.26 -0.07
N SER A 177 4.42 0.12 -1.00
CA SER A 177 3.62 -1.12 -1.15
C SER A 177 4.48 -2.28 -1.62
N ARG A 178 5.38 -2.03 -2.58
CA ARG A 178 6.35 -3.02 -3.07
C ARG A 178 7.34 -3.40 -1.98
N ASP A 179 7.94 -2.41 -1.32
CA ASP A 179 8.93 -2.62 -0.28
C ASP A 179 8.36 -3.37 0.94
N LEU A 180 7.05 -3.21 1.23
CA LEU A 180 6.36 -4.00 2.25
C LEU A 180 6.42 -5.51 1.93
N LEU A 181 6.16 -5.90 0.69
CA LEU A 181 6.22 -7.32 0.29
C LEU A 181 7.65 -7.87 0.38
N ILE A 182 8.62 -7.11 -0.17
CA ILE A 182 10.03 -7.49 -0.17
C ILE A 182 10.56 -7.60 1.27
N SER A 183 10.28 -6.62 2.12
CA SER A 183 10.72 -6.63 3.52
C SER A 183 10.11 -7.77 4.32
N THR A 184 8.84 -8.12 4.05
CA THR A 184 8.17 -9.25 4.71
C THR A 184 8.82 -10.58 4.33
N ALA A 185 9.20 -10.76 3.04
CA ALA A 185 9.94 -11.93 2.59
C ALA A 185 11.33 -12.00 3.23
N ASN A 186 12.08 -10.87 3.24
CA ASN A 186 13.42 -10.78 3.82
C ASN A 186 13.50 -11.09 5.33
N ARG A 187 12.45 -10.82 6.07
CA ARG A 187 12.37 -11.12 7.50
C ARG A 187 12.09 -12.60 7.80
N GLY A 188 11.93 -13.44 6.76
CA GLY A 188 11.59 -14.85 6.92
C GLY A 188 10.16 -15.07 7.43
N TYR A 189 9.30 -14.06 7.35
CA TYR A 189 7.91 -14.15 7.80
C TYR A 189 7.02 -14.93 6.84
N MET A 190 7.49 -15.17 5.63
CA MET A 190 6.82 -16.02 4.64
C MET A 190 7.65 -17.27 4.37
N PRO A 191 7.03 -18.45 4.36
CA PRO A 191 7.68 -19.66 3.85
C PRO A 191 8.08 -19.48 2.39
N LEU A 192 9.28 -19.88 2.04
CA LEU A 192 9.78 -19.87 0.68
C LEU A 192 9.45 -21.19 -0.02
N ILE A 193 8.97 -21.10 -1.23
CA ILE A 193 8.81 -22.22 -2.18
C ILE A 193 9.88 -22.05 -3.24
N GLU A 194 10.95 -22.78 -3.08
CA GLU A 194 12.11 -22.74 -3.96
C GLU A 194 11.83 -23.52 -5.25
N LEU A 195 12.12 -22.91 -6.40
CA LEU A 195 12.13 -23.52 -7.72
C LEU A 195 13.57 -23.77 -8.15
N ASP A 196 13.75 -24.82 -8.94
CA ASP A 196 15.08 -25.22 -9.43
C ASP A 196 15.70 -24.22 -10.42
N ASN A 197 14.86 -23.52 -11.19
CA ASN A 197 15.29 -22.58 -12.23
C ASN A 197 14.40 -21.35 -12.29
N ASP A 198 14.97 -20.22 -12.75
CA ASP A 198 14.22 -19.02 -13.11
C ASP A 198 13.27 -19.30 -14.30
N VAL A 199 12.23 -18.50 -14.44
CA VAL A 199 11.25 -18.65 -15.51
C VAL A 199 11.82 -18.07 -16.81
N THR A 200 12.40 -18.93 -17.64
CA THR A 200 13.06 -18.56 -18.91
C THR A 200 12.66 -19.46 -20.07
N ASP A 201 12.01 -20.59 -19.80
CA ASP A 201 11.57 -21.54 -20.80
C ASP A 201 10.24 -22.21 -20.41
N SER A 202 9.70 -23.03 -21.32
CA SER A 202 8.42 -23.71 -21.13
C SER A 202 8.37 -24.65 -19.93
N ASP A 203 9.46 -25.31 -19.60
CA ASP A 203 9.50 -26.29 -18.51
C ASP A 203 9.56 -25.60 -17.15
N SER A 204 10.33 -24.53 -17.02
CA SER A 204 10.41 -23.68 -15.81
C SER A 204 9.09 -22.90 -15.59
N ALA A 205 8.46 -22.42 -16.67
CA ALA A 205 7.12 -21.81 -16.62
C ALA A 205 6.07 -22.80 -16.10
N ASP A 206 6.09 -24.04 -16.57
CA ASP A 206 5.18 -25.10 -16.09
C ASP A 206 5.41 -25.42 -14.61
N ALA A 207 6.68 -25.47 -14.17
CA ALA A 207 7.02 -25.68 -12.75
C ALA A 207 6.49 -24.55 -11.87
N PHE A 208 6.71 -23.29 -12.26
CA PHE A 208 6.19 -22.12 -11.58
C PHE A 208 4.66 -22.16 -11.45
N ILE A 209 3.96 -22.37 -12.56
CA ILE A 209 2.51 -22.47 -12.62
C ILE A 209 1.97 -23.57 -11.71
N LYS A 210 2.61 -24.74 -11.71
CA LYS A 210 2.23 -25.86 -10.83
C LYS A 210 2.41 -25.49 -9.36
N ALA A 211 3.51 -24.80 -8.99
CA ALA A 211 3.77 -24.35 -7.64
C ALA A 211 2.68 -23.38 -7.17
N VAL A 212 2.40 -22.32 -7.94
CA VAL A 212 1.36 -21.33 -7.62
C VAL A 212 -0.03 -21.97 -7.52
N LYS A 213 -0.43 -22.81 -8.48
CA LYS A 213 -1.72 -23.52 -8.44
C LYS A 213 -1.83 -24.45 -7.24
N LYS A 214 -0.75 -25.14 -6.85
CA LYS A 214 -0.72 -26.00 -5.68
C LYS A 214 -0.93 -25.18 -4.41
N LEU A 215 -0.27 -24.04 -4.29
CA LEU A 215 -0.47 -23.13 -3.15
C LEU A 215 -1.92 -22.67 -3.05
N VAL A 216 -2.47 -22.07 -4.13
CA VAL A 216 -3.86 -21.59 -4.16
C VAL A 216 -4.86 -22.71 -3.88
N ALA A 217 -4.59 -23.93 -4.35
CA ALA A 217 -5.46 -25.09 -4.08
C ALA A 217 -5.48 -25.51 -2.61
N HIS A 218 -4.40 -25.22 -1.86
CA HIS A 218 -4.30 -25.52 -0.43
C HIS A 218 -4.88 -24.43 0.49
N PHE A 219 -5.12 -23.21 0.01
CA PHE A 219 -5.64 -22.11 0.80
C PHE A 219 -7.00 -22.38 1.49
N PRO A 220 -7.98 -23.09 0.88
CA PRO A 220 -9.26 -23.37 1.52
C PRO A 220 -9.18 -24.36 2.70
N PHE A 221 -8.11 -25.15 2.79
CA PHE A 221 -7.97 -26.13 3.85
C PHE A 221 -7.45 -25.48 5.13
N VAL A 222 -8.09 -25.80 6.25
CA VAL A 222 -7.69 -25.33 7.58
C VAL A 222 -6.29 -25.84 7.91
N GLY A 223 -5.42 -24.94 8.35
CA GLY A 223 -4.07 -25.30 8.78
C GLY A 223 -3.30 -24.09 9.28
N THR A 224 -2.17 -24.33 9.91
CA THR A 224 -1.29 -23.32 10.50
C THR A 224 -0.17 -22.88 9.57
N GLN A 225 0.12 -23.65 8.51
CA GLN A 225 1.24 -23.39 7.60
C GLN A 225 1.04 -22.09 6.82
N GLY A 226 2.13 -21.35 6.62
CA GLY A 226 2.15 -20.15 5.82
C GLY A 226 1.74 -18.87 6.56
N THR A 227 1.47 -18.94 7.85
CA THR A 227 1.29 -17.75 8.69
C THR A 227 2.64 -17.29 9.23
N GLN A 228 2.81 -15.98 9.39
CA GLN A 228 4.02 -15.41 9.97
C GLN A 228 4.29 -15.96 11.37
N ILE A 229 3.25 -16.12 12.18
CA ILE A 229 3.35 -16.69 13.54
C ILE A 229 3.87 -18.12 13.50
N SER A 230 3.38 -18.96 12.60
CA SER A 230 3.84 -20.35 12.51
C SER A 230 5.33 -20.50 12.16
N ASN A 231 5.92 -19.47 11.53
CA ASN A 231 7.33 -19.44 11.21
C ASN A 231 8.19 -18.89 12.35
N MET A 232 7.60 -18.03 13.20
CA MET A 232 8.31 -17.43 14.35
C MET A 232 8.20 -18.31 15.60
N ASP A 233 7.01 -18.83 15.88
CA ASP A 233 6.72 -19.66 17.06
C ASP A 233 5.58 -20.64 16.75
N THR A 234 5.89 -21.93 16.78
CA THR A 234 4.91 -22.98 16.47
C THR A 234 3.84 -23.14 17.55
N ASP A 235 4.14 -22.73 18.78
CA ASP A 235 3.21 -22.88 19.92
C ASP A 235 2.07 -21.85 19.87
N LEU A 236 2.30 -20.72 19.14
CA LEU A 236 1.30 -19.67 18.90
C LEU A 236 0.59 -19.80 17.56
N ALA A 237 0.83 -20.88 16.82
CA ALA A 237 0.28 -21.08 15.49
C ALA A 237 -1.26 -21.19 15.52
N ILE A 238 -1.93 -20.22 14.89
CA ILE A 238 -3.39 -20.16 14.77
C ILE A 238 -3.83 -20.81 13.45
N LYS A 239 -4.87 -21.63 13.52
CA LYS A 239 -5.48 -22.27 12.35
C LYS A 239 -6.18 -21.23 11.48
N THR A 240 -5.82 -21.15 10.20
CA THR A 240 -6.40 -20.22 9.22
C THR A 240 -6.76 -20.91 7.92
N TRP A 241 -7.68 -20.32 7.17
CA TRP A 241 -8.07 -20.73 5.81
C TRP A 241 -8.53 -19.52 5.02
N CYS A 242 -8.48 -19.66 3.69
CA CYS A 242 -8.89 -18.63 2.77
C CYS A 242 -9.59 -19.27 1.56
N PRO A 243 -10.76 -18.82 1.13
CA PRO A 243 -11.37 -19.27 -0.12
C PRO A 243 -10.44 -19.01 -1.32
N LYS A 244 -10.50 -19.85 -2.36
CA LYS A 244 -9.62 -19.73 -3.54
C LYS A 244 -9.75 -18.38 -4.25
N ASP A 245 -10.95 -17.86 -4.32
CA ASP A 245 -11.27 -16.57 -4.95
C ASP A 245 -10.76 -15.36 -4.17
N LYS A 246 -10.30 -15.58 -2.93
CA LYS A 246 -9.72 -14.57 -2.04
C LYS A 246 -8.19 -14.69 -1.91
N ALA A 247 -7.60 -15.67 -2.57
CA ALA A 247 -6.15 -15.75 -2.69
C ALA A 247 -5.67 -14.75 -3.75
N GLU A 248 -4.68 -13.95 -3.41
CA GLU A 248 -4.06 -12.96 -4.27
C GLU A 248 -2.67 -13.40 -4.68
N ILE A 249 -2.29 -13.08 -5.90
CA ILE A 249 -0.98 -13.39 -6.46
C ILE A 249 -0.31 -12.06 -6.82
N TYR A 250 0.83 -11.80 -6.25
CA TYR A 250 1.71 -10.69 -6.58
C TYR A 250 2.85 -11.25 -7.40
N ILE A 251 3.00 -10.80 -8.65
CA ILE A 251 3.95 -11.36 -9.60
C ILE A 251 4.93 -10.28 -10.08
N ASP A 252 6.16 -10.70 -10.32
CA ASP A 252 7.17 -9.87 -10.98
C ASP A 252 6.81 -9.73 -12.47
N THR A 253 6.92 -8.51 -13.01
CA THR A 253 6.55 -8.21 -14.40
C THR A 253 7.38 -9.00 -15.40
N ASP A 254 8.67 -9.22 -15.14
CA ASP A 254 9.53 -9.99 -16.03
C ASP A 254 9.05 -11.44 -16.12
N VAL A 255 8.68 -12.03 -14.99
CA VAL A 255 8.09 -13.38 -14.94
C VAL A 255 6.74 -13.43 -15.67
N GLN A 256 5.91 -12.40 -15.51
CA GLN A 256 4.62 -12.33 -16.20
C GLN A 256 4.80 -12.26 -17.72
N VAL A 257 5.75 -11.48 -18.21
CA VAL A 257 6.05 -11.36 -19.65
C VAL A 257 6.51 -12.70 -20.23
N GLU A 258 7.40 -13.43 -19.55
CA GLU A 258 7.85 -14.76 -19.98
C GLU A 258 6.68 -15.78 -20.01
N LEU A 259 5.80 -15.74 -19.02
CA LEU A 259 4.59 -16.55 -19.00
C LEU A 259 3.66 -16.24 -20.19
N ASP A 260 3.51 -14.96 -20.53
CA ASP A 260 2.63 -14.52 -21.64
C ASP A 260 3.19 -14.93 -23.01
N VAL A 261 4.49 -14.91 -23.21
CA VAL A 261 5.13 -15.27 -24.49
C VAL A 261 5.04 -16.76 -24.77
N GLU A 262 5.30 -17.61 -23.77
CA GLU A 262 5.47 -19.06 -23.99
C GLU A 262 4.18 -19.89 -23.84
N MET A 263 3.26 -19.52 -22.96
CA MET A 263 2.28 -20.49 -22.44
C MET A 263 0.80 -20.09 -22.49
N LEU A 264 0.45 -18.83 -22.64
CA LEU A 264 -0.92 -18.35 -22.37
C LEU A 264 -2.00 -18.84 -23.30
N ALA A 265 -1.66 -19.22 -24.52
CA ALA A 265 -2.66 -19.60 -25.50
C ALA A 265 -3.30 -20.99 -25.26
N LYS A 266 -2.68 -21.89 -24.50
CA LYS A 266 -3.10 -23.31 -24.46
C LYS A 266 -3.49 -23.86 -23.07
N ALA A 267 -2.91 -23.39 -21.97
CA ALA A 267 -3.08 -24.07 -20.67
C ALA A 267 -4.04 -23.38 -19.68
N PHE A 268 -4.35 -22.11 -19.88
CA PHE A 268 -4.96 -21.28 -18.85
C PHE A 268 -6.41 -20.86 -19.06
N ASN A 269 -7.05 -21.25 -20.14
CA ASN A 269 -8.29 -20.63 -20.62
C ASN A 269 -9.51 -20.59 -19.69
N LYS A 270 -9.52 -21.26 -18.54
CA LYS A 270 -10.65 -21.15 -17.60
C LYS A 270 -10.23 -20.86 -16.15
N SER A 271 -9.23 -21.56 -15.64
CA SER A 271 -8.79 -21.36 -14.26
C SER A 271 -7.88 -20.14 -14.08
N TYR A 272 -7.22 -19.69 -15.13
CA TYR A 272 -6.38 -18.48 -15.08
C TYR A 272 -7.22 -17.19 -15.09
N VAL A 273 -8.34 -17.19 -15.81
CA VAL A 273 -9.27 -16.03 -15.79
C VAL A 273 -9.83 -15.79 -14.39
N GLU A 274 -10.08 -16.84 -13.62
CA GLU A 274 -10.48 -16.70 -12.22
C GLU A 274 -9.34 -16.18 -11.33
N LEU A 275 -8.09 -16.57 -11.58
CA LEU A 275 -6.91 -16.07 -10.88
C LEU A 275 -6.47 -14.69 -11.36
N GLN A 276 -6.70 -14.35 -12.62
CA GLN A 276 -6.30 -13.07 -13.22
C GLN A 276 -6.95 -11.86 -12.52
N ASN A 277 -8.17 -12.00 -12.01
CA ASN A 277 -8.82 -10.96 -11.24
C ASN A 277 -8.16 -10.68 -9.87
N SER A 278 -7.33 -11.60 -9.40
CA SER A 278 -6.61 -11.52 -8.12
C SER A 278 -5.09 -11.43 -8.30
N THR A 279 -4.61 -11.21 -9.54
CA THR A 279 -3.18 -11.08 -9.84
C THR A 279 -2.81 -9.60 -9.94
N TYR A 280 -1.72 -9.24 -9.27
CA TYR A 280 -1.16 -7.90 -9.23
C TYR A 280 0.28 -7.93 -9.71
N GLU A 281 0.60 -7.10 -10.69
CA GLU A 281 1.93 -7.01 -11.29
C GLU A 281 2.75 -5.91 -10.62
N PHE A 282 4.01 -6.22 -10.36
CA PHE A 282 5.01 -5.28 -9.84
C PHE A 282 6.21 -5.22 -10.78
N ASP A 283 6.82 -4.05 -10.90
CA ASP A 283 8.05 -3.84 -11.70
C ASP A 283 9.16 -4.79 -11.28
N THR A 284 9.27 -5.04 -9.97
CA THR A 284 10.12 -6.09 -9.39
C THR A 284 9.63 -6.46 -8.00
N LEU A 285 9.76 -7.72 -7.64
CA LEU A 285 9.60 -8.21 -6.27
C LEU A 285 10.96 -8.36 -5.56
N GLY A 286 12.05 -8.00 -6.24
CA GLY A 286 13.40 -7.94 -5.70
C GLY A 286 13.94 -9.27 -5.20
N PHE A 287 14.86 -9.16 -4.23
CA PHE A 287 15.61 -10.30 -3.71
C PHE A 287 15.35 -10.47 -2.21
N THR A 288 15.45 -11.73 -1.77
CA THR A 288 15.35 -12.13 -0.36
C THR A 288 16.65 -12.78 0.05
N ARG A 289 17.16 -12.44 1.24
CA ARG A 289 18.28 -13.15 1.86
C ARG A 289 17.85 -13.83 3.14
N ILE A 290 18.30 -15.08 3.34
CA ILE A 290 18.03 -15.83 4.56
C ILE A 290 19.34 -16.26 5.19
N ASN A 291 19.47 -16.00 6.49
CA ASN A 291 20.59 -16.52 7.27
C ASN A 291 20.33 -18.01 7.56
N THR A 292 21.25 -18.86 7.12
CA THR A 292 21.20 -20.31 7.30
C THR A 292 22.16 -20.80 8.39
N ALA A 293 22.95 -19.90 9.00
CA ALA A 293 23.85 -20.26 10.08
C ALA A 293 23.09 -20.71 11.34
N ALA A 294 23.67 -21.63 12.09
CA ALA A 294 23.15 -22.01 13.39
C ALA A 294 23.27 -20.85 14.40
N GLU A 295 22.46 -20.88 15.43
CA GLU A 295 22.49 -19.84 16.48
C GLU A 295 23.88 -19.79 17.15
N GLY A 296 24.50 -18.60 17.07
CA GLY A 296 25.83 -18.35 17.62
C GLY A 296 27.01 -18.55 16.65
N GLU A 297 26.77 -18.93 15.41
CA GLU A 297 27.75 -18.96 14.33
C GLU A 297 27.76 -17.67 13.50
N GLU A 298 28.84 -17.45 12.72
CA GLU A 298 28.87 -16.34 11.78
C GLU A 298 27.74 -16.48 10.74
N PRO A 299 27.03 -15.38 10.35
CA PRO A 299 25.92 -15.47 9.45
C PRO A 299 26.34 -15.97 8.06
N VAL A 300 25.66 -17.01 7.58
CA VAL A 300 25.79 -17.53 6.22
C VAL A 300 24.50 -17.25 5.49
N TYR A 301 24.56 -16.44 4.44
CA TYR A 301 23.38 -16.04 3.72
C TYR A 301 23.19 -16.85 2.44
N LYS A 302 21.96 -17.29 2.21
CA LYS A 302 21.44 -17.71 0.91
C LYS A 302 20.60 -16.59 0.32
N TYR A 303 20.72 -16.42 -0.98
CA TYR A 303 20.07 -15.35 -1.71
C TYR A 303 19.06 -15.93 -2.71
N TYR A 304 17.91 -15.25 -2.80
CA TYR A 304 16.79 -15.69 -3.62
C TYR A 304 16.20 -14.51 -4.39
N LYS A 305 15.86 -14.73 -5.66
CA LYS A 305 15.03 -13.81 -6.46
C LYS A 305 13.56 -14.16 -6.21
N ASN A 306 12.75 -13.18 -5.87
CA ASN A 306 11.32 -13.36 -5.69
C ASN A 306 10.62 -13.34 -7.04
N LEU A 307 9.96 -14.42 -7.42
CA LEU A 307 9.21 -14.55 -8.67
C LEU A 307 7.73 -14.16 -8.48
N ALA A 308 7.15 -14.62 -7.39
CA ALA A 308 5.79 -14.28 -7.00
C ALA A 308 5.57 -14.44 -5.49
N ILE A 309 4.58 -13.72 -4.98
CA ILE A 309 4.06 -13.90 -3.62
C ILE A 309 2.59 -14.30 -3.74
N VAL A 310 2.19 -15.38 -3.07
CA VAL A 310 0.81 -15.85 -3.02
C VAL A 310 0.30 -15.67 -1.60
N ALA A 311 -0.72 -14.85 -1.41
CA ALA A 311 -1.20 -14.49 -0.08
C ALA A 311 -2.73 -14.41 0.00
N ASP A 312 -3.27 -14.43 1.20
CA ASP A 312 -4.67 -14.13 1.50
C ASP A 312 -4.96 -12.63 1.24
N GLU A 313 -6.16 -12.27 0.76
CA GLU A 313 -6.55 -10.87 0.55
C GLU A 313 -6.37 -9.98 1.79
N ARG A 314 -6.41 -10.56 2.98
CA ARG A 314 -6.24 -9.88 4.28
C ARG A 314 -4.77 -9.72 4.69
N PHE A 315 -3.84 -10.30 3.93
CA PHE A 315 -2.42 -10.31 4.26
C PHE A 315 -1.84 -8.90 4.29
N VAL A 316 -2.10 -8.11 3.24
CA VAL A 316 -1.66 -6.72 3.15
C VAL A 316 -2.69 -5.78 3.75
N ARG A 317 -2.27 -4.97 4.70
CA ARG A 317 -3.11 -3.99 5.41
C ARG A 317 -2.49 -2.60 5.27
N ILE A 318 -3.20 -1.73 4.55
CA ILE A 318 -2.78 -0.34 4.34
C ILE A 318 -3.87 0.59 4.87
N ARG A 319 -3.50 1.48 5.80
CA ARG A 319 -4.41 2.44 6.44
C ARG A 319 -3.96 3.87 6.18
N ASN A 320 -4.90 4.71 5.75
CA ASN A 320 -4.71 6.16 5.73
C ASN A 320 -5.07 6.72 7.10
N VAL A 321 -4.11 7.34 7.78
CA VAL A 321 -4.30 7.89 9.13
C VAL A 321 -4.54 9.39 9.06
N LEU A 322 -3.72 10.11 8.29
CA LEU A 322 -3.82 11.55 8.13
C LEU A 322 -3.47 11.95 6.70
N LYS A 323 -4.29 12.82 6.12
CA LYS A 323 -3.99 13.51 4.86
C LYS A 323 -4.44 14.97 5.02
N GLU A 324 -3.50 15.85 5.38
CA GLU A 324 -3.78 17.26 5.64
C GLU A 324 -2.81 18.17 4.92
N MET A 325 -3.28 19.40 4.63
CA MET A 325 -2.46 20.45 4.06
C MET A 325 -2.30 21.59 5.03
N TRP A 326 -1.05 22.03 5.19
CA TRP A 326 -0.68 23.16 6.02
C TRP A 326 0.01 24.23 5.20
N ASP A 327 -0.14 25.51 5.56
CA ASP A 327 0.45 26.61 4.83
C ASP A 327 1.29 27.53 5.71
N THR A 328 2.36 28.04 5.12
CA THR A 328 3.24 29.01 5.76
C THR A 328 3.62 30.10 4.78
N LYS A 329 3.41 31.37 5.18
CA LYS A 329 3.80 32.52 4.39
C LYS A 329 5.26 32.86 4.64
N LEU A 330 6.06 32.83 3.59
CA LEU A 330 7.47 33.26 3.61
C LEU A 330 7.57 34.73 3.20
N THR A 331 7.54 35.62 4.18
CA THR A 331 7.53 37.08 3.95
C THR A 331 8.83 37.61 3.38
N THR A 332 9.96 36.97 3.73
CA THR A 332 11.31 37.38 3.31
C THR A 332 11.56 37.18 1.82
N VAL A 333 10.94 36.15 1.21
CA VAL A 333 11.16 35.77 -0.21
C VAL A 333 9.90 35.93 -1.07
N MET A 334 8.86 36.56 -0.53
CA MET A 334 7.58 36.78 -1.22
C MET A 334 7.05 35.48 -1.84
N ALA A 335 6.97 34.40 -1.04
CA ALA A 335 6.51 33.11 -1.48
C ALA A 335 5.52 32.51 -0.47
N TYR A 336 4.74 31.51 -0.92
CA TYR A 336 3.87 30.71 -0.09
C TYR A 336 4.38 29.26 -0.08
N ASN A 337 4.61 28.72 1.11
CA ASN A 337 4.99 27.34 1.26
C ASN A 337 3.77 26.53 1.72
N LYS A 338 3.52 25.42 1.07
CA LYS A 338 2.47 24.47 1.41
C LYS A 338 3.10 23.10 1.62
N ASP A 339 2.71 22.47 2.71
CA ASP A 339 3.13 21.13 3.08
C ASP A 339 1.92 20.20 3.05
N TYR A 340 1.97 19.17 2.21
CA TYR A 340 0.99 18.09 2.20
C TYR A 340 1.50 16.97 3.10
N HIS A 341 0.86 16.80 4.24
CA HIS A 341 1.19 15.79 5.24
C HIS A 341 0.43 14.51 4.96
N VAL A 342 1.15 13.39 4.90
CA VAL A 342 0.59 12.07 4.68
C VAL A 342 1.12 11.13 5.76
N TRP A 343 0.19 10.56 6.55
CA TRP A 343 0.51 9.52 7.50
C TRP A 343 -0.25 8.26 7.14
N GLN A 344 0.48 7.15 7.02
CA GLN A 344 -0.06 5.87 6.60
C GLN A 344 0.56 4.73 7.40
N SER A 345 -0.19 3.67 7.58
CA SER A 345 0.29 2.41 8.15
C SER A 345 0.36 1.38 7.03
N TYR A 346 1.54 0.83 6.82
CA TYR A 346 1.81 -0.29 5.93
C TYR A 346 2.19 -1.48 6.79
N SER A 347 1.43 -2.55 6.74
CA SER A 347 1.68 -3.74 7.54
C SER A 347 1.16 -4.99 6.88
N THR A 348 1.64 -6.15 7.34
CA THR A 348 1.12 -7.46 6.95
C THR A 348 0.49 -8.13 8.17
N SER A 349 -0.59 -8.88 7.96
CA SER A 349 -1.21 -9.63 9.04
C SER A 349 -0.40 -10.89 9.34
N PRO A 350 0.02 -11.12 10.60
CA PRO A 350 0.78 -12.31 10.98
C PRO A 350 -0.07 -13.59 11.07
N PHE A 351 -1.41 -13.45 11.05
CA PHE A 351 -2.35 -14.53 11.29
C PHE A 351 -2.90 -15.17 10.02
N VAL A 352 -2.58 -14.63 8.86
CA VAL A 352 -3.05 -15.15 7.57
C VAL A 352 -1.90 -15.64 6.71
N ARG A 353 -2.22 -16.46 5.71
CA ARG A 353 -1.23 -17.13 4.88
C ARG A 353 -0.59 -16.20 3.87
N GLY A 354 0.73 -16.32 3.74
CA GLY A 354 1.53 -15.77 2.67
C GLY A 354 2.70 -16.69 2.36
N PHE A 355 3.01 -16.89 1.10
CA PHE A 355 4.11 -17.70 0.60
C PHE A 355 4.85 -16.94 -0.48
N ALA A 356 6.18 -16.99 -0.47
CA ALA A 356 6.99 -16.47 -1.55
C ALA A 356 7.49 -17.62 -2.42
N VAL A 357 7.32 -17.49 -3.74
CA VAL A 357 7.87 -18.40 -4.76
C VAL A 357 9.17 -17.79 -5.25
N VAL A 358 10.26 -18.49 -5.08
CA VAL A 358 11.61 -17.95 -5.25
C VAL A 358 12.51 -18.91 -6.02
N VAL A 359 13.61 -18.37 -6.54
CA VAL A 359 14.72 -19.14 -7.11
C VAL A 359 16.01 -18.72 -6.44
N GLU A 360 16.90 -19.70 -6.14
CA GLU A 360 18.22 -19.41 -5.56
C GLU A 360 19.10 -18.70 -6.60
N VAL A 361 19.79 -17.63 -6.19
CA VAL A 361 20.69 -16.84 -7.03
C VAL A 361 22.02 -16.64 -6.30
N GLU A 362 23.07 -16.34 -7.06
CA GLU A 362 24.36 -15.99 -6.46
C GLU A 362 24.37 -14.53 -5.97
N GLU A 363 25.17 -14.23 -4.96
CA GLU A 363 25.30 -12.86 -4.42
C GLU A 363 25.75 -11.86 -5.50
N THR A 364 26.52 -12.34 -6.50
CA THR A 364 26.99 -11.55 -7.64
C THR A 364 25.88 -11.06 -8.57
N ASP A 365 24.72 -11.70 -8.56
CA ASP A 365 23.58 -11.34 -9.38
C ASP A 365 22.73 -10.23 -8.74
N ILE A 366 23.06 -9.85 -7.50
CA ILE A 366 22.32 -8.85 -6.74
C ILE A 366 23.05 -7.50 -6.85
N PRO A 367 22.31 -6.39 -7.09
CA PRO A 367 22.92 -5.07 -7.11
C PRO A 367 23.63 -4.73 -5.80
N GLU A 368 24.83 -4.13 -5.89
CA GLU A 368 25.63 -3.73 -4.73
C GLU A 368 24.82 -2.78 -3.80
N GLY A 369 24.81 -3.09 -2.50
CA GLY A 369 24.06 -2.31 -1.51
C GLY A 369 22.54 -2.48 -1.54
N TYR A 370 22.03 -3.47 -2.27
CA TYR A 370 20.57 -3.69 -2.38
C TYR A 370 19.88 -3.82 -1.02
N PHE A 371 20.41 -4.65 -0.13
CA PHE A 371 19.81 -4.90 1.19
C PHE A 371 20.01 -3.74 2.18
N ASP A 372 20.98 -2.86 1.95
CA ASP A 372 21.24 -1.69 2.78
C ASP A 372 20.25 -0.56 2.46
N ASN A 373 19.70 -0.54 1.24
CA ASN A 373 18.77 0.47 0.74
C ASN A 373 17.30 0.05 0.90
N LEU A 374 17.01 -1.18 1.31
CA LEU A 374 15.64 -1.55 1.64
C LEU A 374 15.18 -0.66 2.79
N THR A 375 14.25 0.23 2.50
CA THR A 375 13.57 1.00 3.54
C THR A 375 13.11 -0.01 4.58
N GLU A 376 13.53 0.15 5.84
CA GLU A 376 12.95 -0.53 6.98
C GLU A 376 11.47 -0.07 7.05
N THR A 377 10.66 -0.59 6.16
CA THR A 377 9.21 -0.59 6.36
C THR A 377 8.99 -1.50 7.54
N THR A 378 9.16 -0.90 8.70
CA THR A 378 8.99 -1.54 9.98
C THR A 378 7.54 -1.97 10.08
N THR A 379 7.25 -3.19 9.65
CA THR A 379 6.23 -3.94 10.34
C THR A 379 6.83 -4.23 11.70
N ASP A 380 6.79 -3.23 12.60
CA ASP A 380 6.92 -3.49 14.01
C ASP A 380 5.69 -4.32 14.42
N THR A 381 5.72 -5.59 14.10
CA THR A 381 5.03 -6.61 14.87
C THR A 381 5.81 -6.77 16.18
N ASP A 382 5.95 -5.67 16.93
CA ASP A 382 6.36 -5.76 18.30
C ASP A 382 5.25 -6.47 19.04
N ALA A 383 5.63 -7.63 19.57
CA ALA A 383 4.89 -8.43 20.52
C ALA A 383 3.57 -9.06 20.00
N VAL A 384 3.72 -10.22 19.39
CA VAL A 384 2.75 -11.28 19.59
C VAL A 384 2.84 -11.67 21.07
N SER A 385 1.98 -11.12 21.91
CA SER A 385 1.88 -11.57 23.30
C SER A 385 0.68 -12.50 23.43
N GLU A 386 0.91 -13.71 23.93
CA GLU A 386 -0.18 -14.53 24.49
C GLU A 386 -0.91 -13.72 25.56
N LEU A 387 -2.22 -13.61 25.44
CA LEU A 387 -3.06 -13.30 26.59
C LEU A 387 -3.15 -14.58 27.43
N THR A 388 -2.07 -14.91 28.14
CA THR A 388 -2.15 -15.88 29.21
C THR A 388 -3.02 -15.24 30.29
N ASN A 389 -4.25 -15.73 30.42
CA ASN A 389 -5.01 -15.52 31.63
C ASN A 389 -4.29 -16.30 32.73
N GLU A 390 -3.35 -15.66 33.42
CA GLU A 390 -2.97 -16.13 34.75
C GLU A 390 -4.20 -16.08 35.66
N PRO A 391 -4.39 -17.10 36.53
CA PRO A 391 -5.59 -17.33 37.30
C PRO A 391 -5.93 -16.23 38.29
#